data_7b568282ef50d94c7277457a819c122e
#
_entry.id   7b568282ef50d94c7277457a819c122e
#
_cell.length_a   1.000
_cell.length_b   1.000
_cell.length_c   1.000
_cell.angle_alpha   90.00
_cell.angle_beta   90.00
_cell.angle_gamma   90.00
#
_symmetry.space_group_name_H-M   'P 1'
#
loop_
_entity.id
_entity.type
_entity.pdbx_description
1 polymer ?
#
loop_
_entity_poly.entity_id
_entity_poly.type
_entity_poly.pdbx_seq_one_letter_code
_entity_poly.pdbx_strand_id
1 'polypeptide(L)'
;MKGAVHSYLEESIRPYIDLIDTLRSVGIQKDLALPTIAVIGDQSSGKSSVLEALSGVALPRGSGIVTRCPLELRLKKVTGGANWKAVLSYRKKRTEFVDPSFVAGPIKASKLANGKVARPTYDLKKFEFGDPSLVEEHVAAAQNELAGKGVGICDELITLEVMSPDVCDLTLIDLPGIARVPVKGQPEDIGKQIKLLIMKYIEKQETINLVVVPCNTDIATTEALQMAQEVDPDGKRTVGILTKPDLIDRGTEKDILDIVHNKVIPLHKGYTMVKCRGQQQIDEKIPLEEATQIERDFFQNHDYFR
;
A
#
# COMPACT_ATOMS: atom_id res chain seq x y z
N MET A 1 0.55 29.31 14.98
CA MET A 1 -0.87 29.01 14.71
C MET A 1 -1.09 27.75 13.90
N LYS A 2 -0.32 27.46 12.81
CA LYS A 2 -0.49 26.21 12.03
C LYS A 2 -0.31 24.91 12.85
N GLY A 3 0.62 24.86 13.80
CA GLY A 3 0.86 23.67 14.64
C GLY A 3 -0.25 23.34 15.63
N ALA A 4 -0.89 24.35 16.23
CA ALA A 4 -1.97 24.14 17.21
C ALA A 4 -3.26 23.61 16.56
N VAL A 5 -3.59 24.10 15.36
CA VAL A 5 -4.75 23.60 14.60
C VAL A 5 -4.52 22.16 14.12
N HIS A 6 -3.29 21.85 13.71
CA HIS A 6 -2.92 20.50 13.29
C HIS A 6 -3.00 19.48 14.44
N SER A 7 -2.44 19.85 15.61
CA SER A 7 -2.52 19.02 16.81
C SER A 7 -3.97 18.80 17.28
N TYR A 8 -4.81 19.85 17.24
CA TYR A 8 -6.23 19.72 17.60
C TYR A 8 -7.00 18.82 16.64
N LEU A 9 -6.73 18.91 15.33
CA LEU A 9 -7.34 18.01 14.34
C LEU A 9 -6.88 16.57 14.54
N GLU A 10 -5.59 16.33 14.78
CA GLU A 10 -5.08 15.00 15.08
C GLU A 10 -5.77 14.38 16.30
N GLU A 11 -5.87 15.11 17.41
CA GLU A 11 -6.54 14.65 18.63
C GLU A 11 -8.03 14.37 18.41
N SER A 12 -8.71 15.18 17.60
CA SER A 12 -10.14 15.03 17.31
C SER A 12 -10.44 13.83 16.40
N ILE A 13 -9.53 13.50 15.47
CA ILE A 13 -9.72 12.41 14.48
C ILE A 13 -9.29 11.06 15.04
N ARG A 14 -8.31 11.03 15.95
CA ARG A 14 -7.74 9.79 16.50
C ARG A 14 -8.79 8.79 17.02
N PRO A 15 -9.81 9.18 17.81
CA PRO A 15 -10.83 8.23 18.28
C PRO A 15 -11.59 7.54 17.16
N TYR A 16 -11.80 8.22 16.02
CA TYR A 16 -12.47 7.63 14.85
C TYR A 16 -11.56 6.64 14.12
N ILE A 17 -10.25 6.92 14.03
CA ILE A 17 -9.27 6.00 13.46
C ILE A 17 -9.19 4.72 14.31
N ASP A 18 -9.07 4.85 15.64
CA ASP A 18 -9.02 3.72 16.55
C ASP A 18 -10.31 2.88 16.50
N LEU A 19 -11.48 3.53 16.36
CA LEU A 19 -12.76 2.84 16.18
C LEU A 19 -12.77 2.02 14.87
N ILE A 20 -12.35 2.63 13.75
CA ILE A 20 -12.29 1.97 12.44
C ILE A 20 -11.33 0.79 12.49
N ASP A 21 -10.15 0.94 13.09
CA ASP A 21 -9.17 -0.14 13.22
C ASP A 21 -9.68 -1.27 14.12
N THR A 22 -10.41 -0.93 15.18
CA THR A 22 -11.09 -1.92 16.03
C THR A 22 -12.14 -2.70 15.25
N LEU A 23 -12.99 -2.02 14.49
CA LEU A 23 -13.98 -2.63 13.62
C LEU A 23 -13.35 -3.56 12.57
N ARG A 24 -12.23 -3.15 11.98
CA ARG A 24 -11.46 -3.98 11.05
C ARG A 24 -10.91 -5.23 11.73
N SER A 25 -10.38 -5.10 12.95
CA SER A 25 -9.77 -6.21 13.69
C SER A 25 -10.77 -7.34 14.00
N VAL A 26 -12.03 -6.99 14.26
CA VAL A 26 -13.11 -7.97 14.47
C VAL A 26 -13.71 -8.51 13.17
N GLY A 27 -13.24 -8.00 12.01
CA GLY A 27 -13.61 -8.53 10.69
C GLY A 27 -14.94 -8.04 10.13
N ILE A 28 -15.53 -6.97 10.70
CA ILE A 28 -16.83 -6.41 10.29
C ILE A 28 -16.80 -5.75 8.91
N GLN A 29 -15.63 -5.57 8.33
CA GLN A 29 -15.42 -5.02 6.98
C GLN A 29 -16.11 -5.81 5.85
N LYS A 30 -16.63 -7.01 6.16
CA LYS A 30 -17.46 -7.81 5.23
C LYS A 30 -18.89 -7.34 5.19
N ASP A 31 -19.35 -6.74 6.28
CA ASP A 31 -20.75 -6.35 6.52
C ASP A 31 -20.92 -4.83 6.51
N LEU A 32 -19.84 -4.09 6.80
CA LEU A 32 -19.81 -2.63 6.87
C LEU A 32 -18.69 -2.08 5.98
N ALA A 33 -19.04 -1.16 5.10
CA ALA A 33 -18.08 -0.41 4.27
C ALA A 33 -17.27 0.56 5.15
N LEU A 34 -16.00 0.22 5.41
CA LEU A 34 -15.10 1.06 6.20
C LEU A 34 -14.20 1.90 5.27
N PRO A 35 -13.95 3.18 5.62
CA PRO A 35 -13.04 4.03 4.88
C PRO A 35 -11.66 3.39 4.74
N THR A 36 -11.10 3.43 3.54
CA THR A 36 -9.82 2.82 3.20
C THR A 36 -9.03 3.75 2.27
N ILE A 37 -7.71 3.74 2.38
CA ILE A 37 -6.81 4.37 1.41
C ILE A 37 -6.10 3.23 0.66
N ALA A 38 -6.35 3.10 -0.63
CA ALA A 38 -5.68 2.13 -1.48
C ALA A 38 -4.56 2.80 -2.26
N VAL A 39 -3.34 2.28 -2.14
CA VAL A 39 -2.16 2.78 -2.86
C VAL A 39 -1.97 1.96 -4.11
N ILE A 40 -2.09 2.60 -5.27
CA ILE A 40 -1.95 1.98 -6.58
C ILE A 40 -0.91 2.72 -7.43
N GLY A 41 -0.35 2.04 -8.39
CA GLY A 41 0.64 2.61 -9.30
C GLY A 41 1.26 1.51 -10.14
N ASP A 42 1.77 1.90 -11.29
CA ASP A 42 2.48 1.00 -12.19
C ASP A 42 3.73 0.43 -11.50
N GLN A 43 4.25 -0.66 -12.03
CA GLN A 43 5.49 -1.24 -11.53
C GLN A 43 6.62 -0.19 -11.56
N SER A 44 7.42 -0.13 -10.51
CA SER A 44 8.50 0.86 -10.34
C SER A 44 8.05 2.33 -10.26
N SER A 45 6.77 2.63 -10.04
CA SER A 45 6.28 4.01 -9.87
C SER A 45 6.77 4.70 -8.59
N GLY A 46 7.34 3.98 -7.63
CA GLY A 46 7.82 4.52 -6.36
C GLY A 46 6.87 4.30 -5.18
N LYS A 47 5.83 3.46 -5.29
CA LYS A 47 4.90 3.14 -4.20
C LYS A 47 5.61 2.79 -2.89
N SER A 48 6.48 1.77 -2.92
CA SER A 48 7.20 1.33 -1.70
C SER A 48 8.09 2.44 -1.11
N SER A 49 8.63 3.34 -1.95
CA SER A 49 9.43 4.48 -1.46
C SER A 49 8.58 5.52 -0.75
N VAL A 50 7.36 5.79 -1.23
CA VAL A 50 6.39 6.67 -0.57
C VAL A 50 5.94 6.07 0.76
N LEU A 51 5.62 4.77 0.77
CA LEU A 51 5.19 4.07 1.98
C LEU A 51 6.29 4.01 3.04
N GLU A 52 7.53 3.80 2.62
CA GLU A 52 8.70 3.82 3.51
C GLU A 52 8.92 5.22 4.12
N ALA A 53 8.78 6.28 3.31
CA ALA A 53 8.89 7.65 3.81
C ALA A 53 7.80 7.99 4.85
N LEU A 54 6.59 7.41 4.71
CA LEU A 54 5.49 7.59 5.66
C LEU A 54 5.63 6.76 6.93
N SER A 55 6.13 5.54 6.81
CA SER A 55 6.14 4.55 7.90
C SER A 55 7.44 4.48 8.68
N GLY A 56 8.53 4.98 8.11
CA GLY A 56 9.85 4.85 8.70
C GLY A 56 10.45 3.43 8.63
N VAL A 57 9.81 2.49 7.92
CA VAL A 57 10.27 1.11 7.79
C VAL A 57 10.54 0.71 6.35
N ALA A 58 11.60 -0.05 6.14
CA ALA A 58 11.89 -0.62 4.82
C ALA A 58 10.85 -1.68 4.46
N LEU A 59 10.32 -1.59 3.24
CA LEU A 59 9.43 -2.58 2.65
C LEU A 59 10.17 -3.34 1.55
N PRO A 60 9.76 -4.59 1.24
CA PRO A 60 10.41 -5.39 0.20
C PRO A 60 10.53 -4.63 -1.13
N ARG A 61 11.73 -4.68 -1.72
CA ARG A 61 12.07 -4.02 -2.98
C ARG A 61 12.72 -5.02 -3.93
N GLY A 62 12.70 -4.72 -5.20
CA GLY A 62 13.36 -5.57 -6.20
C GLY A 62 12.84 -5.36 -7.60
N SER A 63 13.36 -6.17 -8.53
CA SER A 63 12.85 -6.25 -9.90
C SER A 63 11.64 -7.20 -9.95
N GLY A 64 10.66 -6.88 -10.79
CA GLY A 64 9.43 -7.68 -10.92
C GLY A 64 8.34 -7.29 -9.94
N ILE A 65 7.41 -8.21 -9.68
CA ILE A 65 6.30 -7.99 -8.75
C ILE A 65 6.79 -8.28 -7.34
N VAL A 66 7.06 -7.23 -6.59
CA VAL A 66 7.58 -7.30 -5.22
C VAL A 66 6.45 -7.43 -4.20
N THR A 67 5.44 -6.57 -4.28
CA THR A 67 4.22 -6.69 -3.47
C THR A 67 3.31 -7.72 -4.13
N ARG A 68 3.20 -8.91 -3.54
CA ARG A 68 2.45 -10.05 -4.09
C ARG A 68 1.15 -10.33 -3.35
N CYS A 69 0.98 -9.77 -2.19
CA CYS A 69 -0.24 -9.78 -1.38
C CYS A 69 -0.58 -8.35 -1.01
N PRO A 70 -1.86 -7.97 -0.87
CA PRO A 70 -2.21 -6.69 -0.27
C PRO A 70 -1.59 -6.54 1.11
N LEU A 71 -0.93 -5.40 1.35
CA LEU A 71 -0.30 -5.08 2.63
C LEU A 71 -1.04 -3.91 3.28
N GLU A 72 -1.80 -4.19 4.34
CA GLU A 72 -2.40 -3.15 5.18
C GLU A 72 -1.33 -2.62 6.13
N LEU A 73 -0.96 -1.36 5.95
CA LEU A 73 -0.01 -0.64 6.79
C LEU A 73 -0.79 0.26 7.75
N ARG A 74 -0.75 -0.05 9.04
CA ARG A 74 -1.36 0.73 10.12
C ARG A 74 -0.29 1.46 10.88
N LEU A 75 -0.26 2.77 10.74
CA LEU A 75 0.65 3.64 11.47
C LEU A 75 -0.07 4.20 12.69
N LYS A 76 0.53 4.07 13.86
CA LYS A 76 0.00 4.59 15.12
C LYS A 76 1.05 5.44 15.82
N LYS A 77 0.73 6.71 16.01
CA LYS A 77 1.55 7.62 16.79
C LYS A 77 1.44 7.26 18.27
N VAL A 78 2.58 6.99 18.90
CA VAL A 78 2.64 6.76 20.34
C VAL A 78 3.29 7.94 21.05
N THR A 79 2.79 8.25 22.26
CA THR A 79 3.26 9.35 23.12
C THR A 79 3.82 8.78 24.42
N GLY A 80 4.50 9.59 25.21
CA GLY A 80 4.93 9.18 26.56
C GLY A 80 6.22 8.35 26.60
N GLY A 81 7.14 8.49 25.62
CA GLY A 81 8.43 7.82 25.62
C GLY A 81 8.36 6.33 25.26
N ALA A 82 7.26 5.90 24.64
CA ALA A 82 7.15 4.54 24.13
C ALA A 82 8.15 4.28 23.00
N ASN A 83 8.84 3.14 23.09
CA ASN A 83 9.78 2.71 22.06
C ASN A 83 9.04 2.30 20.79
N TRP A 84 9.76 2.36 19.67
CA TRP A 84 9.28 1.84 18.40
C TRP A 84 8.89 0.36 18.53
N LYS A 85 7.75 -0.01 17.95
CA LYS A 85 7.27 -1.40 17.91
C LYS A 85 6.51 -1.65 16.61
N ALA A 86 6.66 -2.85 16.03
CA ALA A 86 5.80 -3.28 14.94
C ALA A 86 5.20 -4.67 15.20
N VAL A 87 4.03 -4.90 14.61
CA VAL A 87 3.30 -6.17 14.67
C VAL A 87 2.88 -6.57 13.26
N LEU A 88 3.42 -7.69 12.77
CA LEU A 88 3.00 -8.31 11.52
C LEU A 88 2.01 -9.42 11.80
N SER A 89 0.88 -9.44 11.09
CA SER A 89 -0.11 -10.52 11.19
C SER A 89 -0.74 -10.86 9.84
N TYR A 90 -1.05 -12.13 9.64
CA TYR A 90 -1.76 -12.62 8.45
C TYR A 90 -2.46 -13.95 8.74
N ARG A 91 -3.44 -14.31 7.90
CA ARG A 91 -4.18 -15.56 8.00
C ARG A 91 -3.70 -16.53 6.91
N LYS A 92 -3.21 -17.68 7.34
CA LYS A 92 -2.82 -18.76 6.42
C LYS A 92 -3.97 -19.74 6.27
N LYS A 93 -4.44 -19.93 5.04
CA LYS A 93 -5.47 -20.91 4.72
C LYS A 93 -4.90 -22.32 4.85
N ARG A 94 -5.62 -23.17 5.59
CA ARG A 94 -5.40 -24.62 5.64
C ARG A 94 -6.63 -25.33 5.13
N THR A 95 -6.45 -26.54 4.63
CA THR A 95 -7.55 -27.43 4.28
C THR A 95 -7.59 -28.56 5.31
N GLU A 96 -8.62 -28.59 6.11
CA GLU A 96 -8.91 -29.72 6.99
C GLU A 96 -9.86 -30.68 6.30
N PHE A 97 -9.62 -31.98 6.49
CA PHE A 97 -10.48 -33.02 5.99
C PHE A 97 -11.31 -33.56 7.16
N VAL A 98 -12.57 -33.18 7.21
CA VAL A 98 -13.49 -33.51 8.29
C VAL A 98 -14.55 -34.51 7.81
N ASP A 99 -15.08 -35.29 8.76
CA ASP A 99 -16.23 -36.17 8.50
C ASP A 99 -17.47 -35.30 8.21
N PRO A 100 -18.30 -35.64 7.20
CA PRO A 100 -19.49 -34.89 6.85
C PRO A 100 -20.49 -34.69 8.03
N SER A 101 -20.48 -35.58 9.00
CA SER A 101 -21.36 -35.51 10.19
C SER A 101 -21.05 -34.33 11.14
N PHE A 102 -19.84 -33.76 11.04
CA PHE A 102 -19.40 -32.60 11.84
C PHE A 102 -19.58 -31.24 11.13
N VAL A 103 -20.20 -31.22 9.94
CA VAL A 103 -20.39 -29.97 9.16
C VAL A 103 -21.80 -29.47 9.35
N ALA A 104 -21.99 -28.51 10.27
CA ALA A 104 -23.27 -27.82 10.48
C ALA A 104 -23.34 -26.57 9.55
N GLY A 105 -24.31 -26.53 8.62
CA GLY A 105 -24.65 -25.37 7.80
C GLY A 105 -24.29 -25.48 6.30
N PRO A 106 -24.77 -24.55 5.45
CA PRO A 106 -24.57 -24.58 3.99
C PRO A 106 -23.14 -24.14 3.62
N ILE A 107 -22.19 -25.06 3.69
CA ILE A 107 -20.82 -24.82 3.26
C ILE A 107 -20.66 -25.30 1.83
N LYS A 108 -20.07 -24.48 0.96
CA LYS A 108 -19.54 -24.90 -0.35
C LYS A 108 -18.35 -25.84 -0.13
N ALA A 109 -18.64 -27.09 0.21
CA ALA A 109 -17.65 -28.11 0.47
C ALA A 109 -17.54 -29.02 -0.76
N SER A 110 -16.35 -29.20 -1.30
CA SER A 110 -16.07 -30.20 -2.33
C SER A 110 -15.99 -31.57 -1.66
N LYS A 111 -16.90 -32.51 -2.02
CA LYS A 111 -16.81 -33.91 -1.60
C LYS A 111 -15.64 -34.59 -2.31
N LEU A 112 -14.77 -35.23 -1.55
CA LEU A 112 -13.71 -36.07 -2.07
C LEU A 112 -14.20 -37.52 -2.25
N ALA A 113 -13.53 -38.27 -3.14
CA ALA A 113 -13.88 -39.66 -3.47
C ALA A 113 -13.87 -40.65 -2.28
N ASN A 114 -13.25 -40.26 -1.16
CA ASN A 114 -13.17 -41.02 0.10
C ASN A 114 -14.20 -40.60 1.15
N GLY A 115 -15.23 -39.84 0.81
CA GLY A 115 -16.33 -39.44 1.67
C GLY A 115 -16.01 -38.32 2.67
N LYS A 116 -14.78 -37.80 2.73
CA LYS A 116 -14.42 -36.66 3.57
C LYS A 116 -14.77 -35.34 2.89
N VAL A 117 -15.03 -34.32 3.69
CA VAL A 117 -15.33 -32.96 3.25
C VAL A 117 -14.13 -32.08 3.52
N ALA A 118 -13.65 -31.38 2.48
CA ALA A 118 -12.57 -30.40 2.62
C ALA A 118 -13.15 -29.10 3.17
N ARG A 119 -12.73 -28.69 4.37
CA ARG A 119 -13.11 -27.43 5.02
C ARG A 119 -11.91 -26.48 5.05
N PRO A 120 -12.03 -25.25 4.54
CA PRO A 120 -10.99 -24.24 4.73
C PRO A 120 -10.98 -23.80 6.20
N THR A 121 -9.82 -23.87 6.82
CA THR A 121 -9.51 -23.29 8.14
C THR A 121 -8.44 -22.23 7.97
N TYR A 122 -8.32 -21.32 8.93
CA TYR A 122 -7.36 -20.23 8.87
C TYR A 122 -6.55 -20.19 10.17
N ASP A 123 -5.23 -20.30 10.03
CA ASP A 123 -4.29 -20.08 11.14
C ASP A 123 -3.88 -18.61 11.15
N LEU A 124 -4.07 -17.94 12.27
CA LEU A 124 -3.53 -16.59 12.48
C LEU A 124 -2.06 -16.69 12.87
N LYS A 125 -1.21 -16.10 12.05
CA LYS A 125 0.21 -15.86 12.34
C LYS A 125 0.38 -14.43 12.86
N LYS A 126 1.16 -14.27 13.92
CA LYS A 126 1.46 -12.95 14.50
C LYS A 126 2.93 -12.91 14.94
N PHE A 127 3.62 -11.83 14.58
CA PHE A 127 5.02 -11.58 14.91
C PHE A 127 5.14 -10.15 15.44
N GLU A 128 5.91 -9.98 16.52
CA GLU A 128 6.18 -8.69 17.14
C GLU A 128 7.66 -8.36 17.06
N PHE A 129 7.99 -7.12 16.72
CA PHE A 129 9.36 -6.66 16.52
C PHE A 129 9.61 -5.37 17.30
N GLY A 130 10.80 -5.26 17.88
CA GLY A 130 11.33 -4.03 18.47
C GLY A 130 12.40 -3.36 17.58
N ASP A 131 12.73 -3.95 16.43
CA ASP A 131 13.75 -3.45 15.51
C ASP A 131 13.15 -3.26 14.09
N PRO A 132 13.16 -2.03 13.55
CA PRO A 132 12.67 -1.73 12.20
C PRO A 132 13.36 -2.53 11.09
N SER A 133 14.62 -2.91 11.26
CA SER A 133 15.41 -3.63 10.26
C SER A 133 14.87 -5.02 9.93
N LEU A 134 14.11 -5.62 10.85
CA LEU A 134 13.54 -6.97 10.69
C LEU A 134 12.25 -6.98 9.84
N VAL A 135 11.61 -5.83 9.62
CA VAL A 135 10.29 -5.73 8.98
C VAL A 135 10.33 -6.23 7.53
N GLU A 136 11.31 -5.80 6.75
CA GLU A 136 11.42 -6.16 5.33
C GLU A 136 11.48 -7.67 5.13
N GLU A 137 12.35 -8.37 5.88
CA GLU A 137 12.51 -9.82 5.80
C GLU A 137 11.22 -10.56 6.17
N HIS A 138 10.55 -10.13 7.24
CA HIS A 138 9.34 -10.80 7.70
C HIS A 138 8.14 -10.55 6.79
N VAL A 139 8.00 -9.36 6.20
CA VAL A 139 6.99 -9.09 5.17
C VAL A 139 7.26 -9.95 3.94
N ALA A 140 8.51 -10.05 3.48
CA ALA A 140 8.88 -10.92 2.37
C ALA A 140 8.59 -12.40 2.66
N ALA A 141 8.88 -12.87 3.87
CA ALA A 141 8.59 -14.24 4.32
C ALA A 141 7.07 -14.51 4.33
N ALA A 142 6.25 -13.58 4.84
CA ALA A 142 4.79 -13.68 4.83
C ALA A 142 4.23 -13.74 3.40
N GLN A 143 4.72 -12.91 2.49
CA GLN A 143 4.34 -12.96 1.08
C GLN A 143 4.73 -14.29 0.42
N ASN A 144 5.92 -14.85 0.74
CA ASN A 144 6.36 -16.15 0.27
C ASN A 144 5.49 -17.28 0.80
N GLU A 145 5.01 -17.17 2.03
CA GLU A 145 4.15 -18.17 2.65
C GLU A 145 2.73 -18.16 2.06
N LEU A 146 2.19 -16.98 1.73
CA LEU A 146 0.83 -16.81 1.19
C LEU A 146 0.76 -17.01 -0.33
N ALA A 147 1.64 -16.34 -1.08
CA ALA A 147 1.65 -16.36 -2.55
C ALA A 147 2.53 -17.46 -3.14
N GLY A 148 3.21 -18.25 -2.30
CA GLY A 148 4.17 -19.26 -2.72
C GLY A 148 5.56 -18.69 -3.01
N LYS A 149 6.57 -19.59 -3.10
CA LYS A 149 7.92 -19.19 -3.51
C LYS A 149 7.91 -18.95 -5.02
N GLY A 150 8.08 -17.70 -5.43
CA GLY A 150 8.19 -17.35 -6.85
C GLY A 150 7.32 -16.17 -7.24
N VAL A 151 6.45 -16.33 -8.20
CA VAL A 151 5.88 -15.25 -9.03
C VAL A 151 4.35 -15.10 -8.93
N GLY A 152 3.69 -15.89 -8.09
CA GLY A 152 2.25 -15.80 -7.87
C GLY A 152 1.83 -14.59 -7.05
N ILE A 153 0.58 -14.18 -7.18
CA ILE A 153 -0.08 -13.20 -6.32
C ILE A 153 -1.15 -13.89 -5.48
N CYS A 154 -1.48 -13.29 -4.34
CA CYS A 154 -2.50 -13.77 -3.42
C CYS A 154 -3.39 -12.61 -3.00
N ASP A 155 -4.67 -12.87 -2.72
CA ASP A 155 -5.62 -11.87 -2.23
C ASP A 155 -5.77 -11.86 -0.69
N GLU A 156 -5.01 -12.70 0.01
CA GLU A 156 -4.96 -12.69 1.47
C GLU A 156 -4.21 -11.45 1.98
N LEU A 157 -4.81 -10.77 2.94
CA LEU A 157 -4.29 -9.52 3.50
C LEU A 157 -3.19 -9.79 4.54
N ILE A 158 -2.05 -9.12 4.38
CA ILE A 158 -1.02 -9.01 5.41
C ILE A 158 -1.23 -7.68 6.12
N THR A 159 -1.26 -7.67 7.45
CA THR A 159 -1.37 -6.44 8.26
C THR A 159 -0.06 -6.20 8.97
N LEU A 160 0.53 -5.03 8.76
CA LEU A 160 1.70 -4.50 9.47
C LEU A 160 1.28 -3.27 10.26
N GLU A 161 1.26 -3.37 11.58
CA GLU A 161 1.00 -2.26 12.49
C GLU A 161 2.35 -1.73 13.00
N VAL A 162 2.62 -0.43 12.77
CA VAL A 162 3.84 0.26 13.22
C VAL A 162 3.45 1.31 14.25
N MET A 163 4.00 1.22 15.43
CA MET A 163 3.82 2.15 16.54
C MET A 163 5.12 2.91 16.76
N SER A 164 5.11 4.23 16.54
CA SER A 164 6.27 5.10 16.67
C SER A 164 5.85 6.52 17.06
N PRO A 165 6.67 7.28 17.77
CA PRO A 165 6.44 8.70 18.00
C PRO A 165 6.54 9.55 16.72
N ASP A 166 7.25 9.04 15.70
CA ASP A 166 7.64 9.77 14.48
C ASP A 166 6.68 9.55 13.30
N VAL A 167 5.64 8.71 13.47
CA VAL A 167 4.62 8.47 12.44
C VAL A 167 3.34 9.22 12.75
N CYS A 168 2.52 9.47 11.74
CA CYS A 168 1.14 9.93 11.90
C CYS A 168 0.18 8.74 12.05
N ASP A 169 -1.00 8.96 12.63
CA ASP A 169 -2.07 7.96 12.64
C ASP A 169 -2.66 7.84 11.23
N LEU A 170 -2.39 6.73 10.56
CA LEU A 170 -2.79 6.50 9.17
C LEU A 170 -2.89 5.01 8.87
N THR A 171 -3.97 4.59 8.22
CA THR A 171 -4.11 3.23 7.70
C THR A 171 -4.30 3.26 6.19
N LEU A 172 -3.46 2.52 5.47
CA LEU A 172 -3.52 2.41 4.03
C LEU A 172 -3.21 0.97 3.58
N ILE A 173 -3.60 0.63 2.35
CA ILE A 173 -3.36 -0.69 1.76
C ILE A 173 -2.47 -0.53 0.53
N ASP A 174 -1.26 -1.10 0.60
CA ASP A 174 -0.38 -1.25 -0.56
C ASP A 174 -0.85 -2.42 -1.41
N LEU A 175 -1.03 -2.14 -2.69
CA LEU A 175 -1.45 -3.13 -3.68
C LEU A 175 -0.31 -3.46 -4.66
N PRO A 176 -0.32 -4.66 -5.26
CA PRO A 176 0.69 -5.03 -6.23
C PRO A 176 0.86 -3.99 -7.34
N GLY A 177 2.10 -3.79 -7.78
CA GLY A 177 2.38 -2.92 -8.92
C GLY A 177 1.79 -3.47 -10.21
N ILE A 178 1.15 -2.62 -11.00
CA ILE A 178 0.56 -3.01 -12.28
C ILE A 178 1.69 -3.42 -13.23
N ALA A 179 1.68 -4.68 -13.64
CA ALA A 179 2.60 -5.24 -14.61
C ALA A 179 1.86 -5.50 -15.94
N ARG A 180 2.43 -5.02 -17.04
CA ARG A 180 1.82 -5.17 -18.38
C ARG A 180 2.24 -6.47 -19.05
N VAL A 181 3.48 -6.90 -18.82
CA VAL A 181 4.08 -8.07 -19.46
C VAL A 181 4.57 -9.04 -18.39
N PRO A 182 4.22 -10.34 -18.48
CA PRO A 182 4.74 -11.34 -17.57
C PRO A 182 6.25 -11.52 -17.77
N VAL A 183 7.01 -11.65 -16.68
CA VAL A 183 8.41 -12.04 -16.74
C VAL A 183 8.57 -13.55 -16.62
N LYS A 184 9.75 -14.08 -16.95
CA LYS A 184 10.03 -15.53 -16.93
C LYS A 184 9.59 -16.17 -15.60
N GLY A 185 8.71 -17.17 -15.72
CA GLY A 185 8.17 -17.93 -14.59
C GLY A 185 6.85 -17.39 -14.03
N GLN A 186 6.34 -16.26 -14.52
CA GLN A 186 5.02 -15.73 -14.15
C GLN A 186 3.92 -16.35 -15.04
N PRO A 187 2.69 -16.49 -14.50
CA PRO A 187 1.53 -16.83 -15.32
C PRO A 187 1.30 -15.80 -16.43
N GLU A 188 0.87 -16.24 -17.61
CA GLU A 188 0.58 -15.33 -18.74
C GLU A 188 -0.50 -14.30 -18.41
N ASP A 189 -1.42 -14.64 -17.52
CA ASP A 189 -2.54 -13.80 -17.09
C ASP A 189 -2.25 -12.97 -15.83
N ILE A 190 -1.00 -12.91 -15.36
CA ILE A 190 -0.62 -12.21 -14.12
C ILE A 190 -1.11 -10.75 -14.09
N GLY A 191 -1.01 -10.04 -15.21
CA GLY A 191 -1.51 -8.67 -15.32
C GLY A 191 -3.02 -8.56 -15.08
N LYS A 192 -3.80 -9.52 -15.59
CA LYS A 192 -5.25 -9.57 -15.35
C LYS A 192 -5.56 -9.87 -13.88
N GLN A 193 -4.83 -10.79 -13.26
CA GLN A 193 -5.01 -11.14 -11.85
C GLN A 193 -4.72 -9.92 -10.96
N ILE A 194 -3.64 -9.17 -11.25
CA ILE A 194 -3.29 -7.94 -10.52
C ILE A 194 -4.40 -6.89 -10.67
N LYS A 195 -4.87 -6.63 -11.90
CA LYS A 195 -5.96 -5.68 -12.13
C LYS A 195 -7.23 -6.05 -11.38
N LEU A 196 -7.63 -7.32 -11.42
CA LEU A 196 -8.79 -7.81 -10.67
C LEU A 196 -8.62 -7.63 -9.16
N LEU A 197 -7.42 -7.87 -8.65
CA LEU A 197 -7.12 -7.65 -7.23
C LEU A 197 -7.21 -6.17 -6.86
N ILE A 198 -6.63 -5.29 -7.66
CA ILE A 198 -6.68 -3.83 -7.44
C ILE A 198 -8.14 -3.34 -7.48
N MET A 199 -8.92 -3.75 -8.46
CA MET A 199 -10.33 -3.35 -8.62
C MET A 199 -11.17 -3.68 -7.39
N LYS A 200 -10.96 -4.82 -6.72
CA LYS A 200 -11.66 -5.17 -5.46
C LYS A 200 -11.54 -4.10 -4.36
N TYR A 201 -10.49 -3.28 -4.41
CA TYR A 201 -10.26 -2.22 -3.42
C TYR A 201 -10.71 -0.86 -3.92
N ILE A 202 -10.34 -0.49 -5.16
CA ILE A 202 -10.55 0.87 -5.67
C ILE A 202 -11.98 1.14 -6.15
N GLU A 203 -12.78 0.11 -6.48
CA GLU A 203 -14.20 0.26 -6.87
C GLU A 203 -15.11 0.67 -5.72
N LYS A 204 -14.70 0.43 -4.47
CA LYS A 204 -15.48 0.75 -3.29
C LYS A 204 -15.58 2.26 -3.12
N GLN A 205 -16.80 2.76 -2.93
CA GLN A 205 -17.06 4.21 -2.86
C GLN A 205 -16.42 4.90 -1.65
N GLU A 206 -16.20 4.18 -0.57
CA GLU A 206 -15.52 4.62 0.65
C GLU A 206 -13.98 4.61 0.54
N THR A 207 -13.43 4.08 -0.56
CA THR A 207 -11.98 4.01 -0.76
C THR A 207 -11.44 5.29 -1.40
N ILE A 208 -10.43 5.89 -0.80
CA ILE A 208 -9.59 6.92 -1.41
C ILE A 208 -8.49 6.23 -2.22
N ASN A 209 -8.38 6.56 -3.50
CA ASN A 209 -7.37 6.03 -4.41
C ASN A 209 -6.14 6.94 -4.40
N LEU A 210 -5.04 6.46 -3.83
CA LEU A 210 -3.74 7.13 -3.86
C LEU A 210 -2.95 6.60 -5.05
N VAL A 211 -2.91 7.37 -6.14
CA VAL A 211 -2.28 6.97 -7.41
C VAL A 211 -0.86 7.50 -7.47
N VAL A 212 0.10 6.60 -7.49
CA VAL A 212 1.54 6.94 -7.51
C VAL A 212 2.06 6.87 -8.95
N VAL A 213 2.53 8.02 -9.46
CA VAL A 213 2.98 8.22 -10.85
C VAL A 213 4.38 8.81 -10.84
N PRO A 214 5.35 8.26 -11.58
CA PRO A 214 6.67 8.89 -11.70
C PRO A 214 6.63 10.08 -12.69
N CYS A 215 7.31 11.17 -12.35
CA CYS A 215 7.34 12.39 -13.18
C CYS A 215 7.98 12.20 -14.55
N ASN A 216 8.85 11.21 -14.72
CA ASN A 216 9.53 10.91 -15.98
C ASN A 216 8.72 9.99 -16.91
N THR A 217 7.43 9.86 -16.69
CA THR A 217 6.52 9.06 -17.53
C THR A 217 5.33 9.93 -17.91
N ASP A 218 4.86 9.81 -19.15
CA ASP A 218 3.64 10.48 -19.58
C ASP A 218 2.45 10.01 -18.73
N ILE A 219 1.85 10.96 -18.02
CA ILE A 219 0.73 10.68 -17.11
C ILE A 219 -0.46 10.04 -17.83
N ALA A 220 -0.70 10.39 -19.09
CA ALA A 220 -1.79 9.84 -19.90
C ALA A 220 -1.63 8.34 -20.20
N THR A 221 -0.39 7.81 -20.12
CA THR A 221 -0.10 6.40 -20.35
C THR A 221 -0.11 5.55 -19.09
N THR A 222 -0.37 6.17 -17.93
CA THR A 222 -0.33 5.50 -16.63
C THR A 222 -1.55 4.64 -16.41
N GLU A 223 -1.38 3.34 -16.33
CA GLU A 223 -2.46 2.36 -16.16
C GLU A 223 -3.20 2.54 -14.83
N ALA A 224 -2.46 2.84 -13.76
CA ALA A 224 -3.06 3.07 -12.45
C ALA A 224 -4.03 4.25 -12.45
N LEU A 225 -3.71 5.32 -13.18
CA LEU A 225 -4.59 6.47 -13.28
C LEU A 225 -5.81 6.17 -14.14
N GLN A 226 -5.66 5.40 -15.22
CA GLN A 226 -6.78 4.94 -16.05
C GLN A 226 -7.75 4.10 -15.21
N MET A 227 -7.26 3.13 -14.44
CA MET A 227 -8.09 2.32 -13.53
C MET A 227 -8.79 3.17 -12.48
N ALA A 228 -8.12 4.19 -11.93
CA ALA A 228 -8.75 5.11 -10.98
C ALA A 228 -9.88 5.92 -11.65
N GLN A 229 -9.69 6.39 -12.89
CA GLN A 229 -10.71 7.12 -13.65
C GLN A 229 -11.93 6.25 -14.01
N GLU A 230 -11.74 4.95 -14.26
CA GLU A 230 -12.85 4.02 -14.50
C GLU A 230 -13.81 3.94 -13.30
N VAL A 231 -13.29 3.99 -12.07
CA VAL A 231 -14.09 3.84 -10.84
C VAL A 231 -14.42 5.18 -10.16
N ASP A 232 -13.75 6.26 -10.55
CA ASP A 232 -13.92 7.62 -10.02
C ASP A 232 -13.75 8.64 -11.16
N PRO A 233 -14.67 8.67 -12.14
CA PRO A 233 -14.56 9.55 -13.33
C PRO A 233 -14.45 11.03 -13.00
N ASP A 234 -15.09 11.46 -11.92
CA ASP A 234 -15.04 12.85 -11.46
C ASP A 234 -13.78 13.18 -10.64
N GLY A 235 -12.93 12.19 -10.29
CA GLY A 235 -11.73 12.37 -9.47
C GLY A 235 -11.98 12.84 -8.03
N LYS A 236 -13.16 12.56 -7.45
CA LYS A 236 -13.57 13.04 -6.12
C LYS A 236 -12.81 12.37 -4.97
N ARG A 237 -12.43 11.13 -5.16
CA ARG A 237 -11.75 10.30 -4.17
C ARG A 237 -10.35 9.83 -4.61
N THR A 238 -9.83 10.40 -5.69
CA THR A 238 -8.49 10.13 -6.22
C THR A 238 -7.53 11.23 -5.87
N VAL A 239 -6.34 10.86 -5.39
CA VAL A 239 -5.19 11.73 -5.07
C VAL A 239 -4.02 11.29 -5.92
N GLY A 240 -3.36 12.22 -6.61
CA GLY A 240 -2.15 11.94 -7.37
C GLY A 240 -0.88 12.20 -6.56
N ILE A 241 0.03 11.23 -6.53
CA ILE A 241 1.38 11.40 -5.96
C ILE A 241 2.40 11.30 -7.08
N LEU A 242 3.09 12.40 -7.33
CA LEU A 242 4.12 12.48 -8.35
C LEU A 242 5.48 12.20 -7.71
N THR A 243 6.16 11.16 -8.17
CA THR A 243 7.45 10.73 -7.63
C THR A 243 8.58 10.99 -8.63
N LYS A 244 9.83 10.91 -8.17
CA LYS A 244 11.04 11.01 -9.00
C LYS A 244 11.14 12.30 -9.82
N PRO A 245 10.90 13.49 -9.23
CA PRO A 245 11.04 14.76 -9.94
C PRO A 245 12.49 15.05 -10.35
N ASP A 246 13.45 14.35 -9.80
CA ASP A 246 14.87 14.39 -10.09
C ASP A 246 15.27 13.60 -11.36
N LEU A 247 14.33 12.83 -11.95
CA LEU A 247 14.56 12.03 -13.16
C LEU A 247 13.84 12.57 -14.40
N ILE A 248 13.34 13.81 -14.36
CA ILE A 248 12.71 14.44 -15.53
C ILE A 248 13.76 14.97 -16.51
N ASP A 249 13.40 15.03 -17.77
CA ASP A 249 14.23 15.66 -18.80
C ASP A 249 14.19 17.18 -18.68
N ARG A 250 15.35 17.81 -18.82
CA ARG A 250 15.44 19.27 -18.81
C ARG A 250 14.59 19.88 -19.92
N GLY A 251 13.74 20.84 -19.56
CA GLY A 251 12.80 21.51 -20.46
C GLY A 251 11.36 20.99 -20.36
N THR A 252 11.10 19.87 -19.65
CA THR A 252 9.75 19.33 -19.42
C THR A 252 9.14 19.75 -18.08
N GLU A 253 9.83 20.59 -17.31
CA GLU A 253 9.40 21.03 -15.96
C GLU A 253 8.03 21.71 -15.98
N LYS A 254 7.73 22.46 -17.04
CA LYS A 254 6.44 23.14 -17.21
C LYS A 254 5.29 22.16 -17.36
N ASP A 255 5.50 21.07 -18.09
CA ASP A 255 4.47 20.05 -18.30
C ASP A 255 4.13 19.36 -16.97
N ILE A 256 5.16 19.09 -16.13
CA ILE A 256 4.96 18.55 -14.79
C ILE A 256 4.24 19.56 -13.88
N LEU A 257 4.59 20.84 -13.96
CA LEU A 257 3.86 21.88 -13.21
C LEU A 257 2.39 21.98 -13.63
N ASP A 258 2.06 21.81 -14.89
CA ASP A 258 0.67 21.81 -15.34
C ASP A 258 -0.10 20.62 -14.79
N ILE A 259 0.54 19.46 -14.58
CA ILE A 259 -0.05 18.34 -13.87
C ILE A 259 -0.28 18.70 -12.38
N VAL A 260 0.76 19.21 -11.68
CA VAL A 260 0.67 19.64 -10.26
C VAL A 260 -0.43 20.68 -10.08
N HIS A 261 -0.55 21.62 -11.00
CA HIS A 261 -1.59 22.66 -11.01
C HIS A 261 -2.95 22.14 -11.46
N ASN A 262 -3.10 20.82 -11.63
CA ASN A 262 -4.37 20.18 -11.93
C ASN A 262 -4.99 20.56 -13.29
N LYS A 263 -4.15 20.90 -14.28
CA LYS A 263 -4.60 21.36 -15.60
C LYS A 263 -4.72 20.25 -16.64
N VAL A 264 -3.98 19.13 -16.48
CA VAL A 264 -3.89 18.05 -17.49
C VAL A 264 -4.97 17.02 -17.27
N ILE A 265 -4.98 16.38 -16.10
CA ILE A 265 -6.01 15.42 -15.68
C ILE A 265 -6.56 15.92 -14.32
N PRO A 266 -7.70 16.60 -14.29
CA PRO A 266 -8.18 17.22 -13.05
C PRO A 266 -8.63 16.18 -12.01
N LEU A 267 -8.15 16.32 -10.77
CA LEU A 267 -8.58 15.56 -9.62
C LEU A 267 -9.08 16.52 -8.53
N HIS A 268 -10.19 16.21 -7.86
CA HIS A 268 -10.70 17.08 -6.80
C HIS A 268 -9.72 17.25 -5.63
N LYS A 269 -8.91 16.22 -5.36
CA LYS A 269 -7.90 16.25 -4.29
C LYS A 269 -6.53 16.71 -4.79
N GLY A 270 -6.37 16.91 -6.10
CA GLY A 270 -5.16 17.40 -6.73
C GLY A 270 -3.98 16.42 -6.70
N TYR A 271 -2.81 16.99 -6.90
CA TYR A 271 -1.53 16.28 -6.97
C TYR A 271 -0.55 16.81 -5.92
N THR A 272 0.26 15.90 -5.39
CA THR A 272 1.40 16.24 -4.52
C THR A 272 2.67 15.64 -5.11
N MET A 273 3.74 16.43 -5.20
CA MET A 273 5.04 15.96 -5.67
C MET A 273 5.94 15.62 -4.48
N VAL A 274 6.64 14.49 -4.55
CA VAL A 274 7.53 13.99 -3.52
C VAL A 274 8.83 13.46 -4.11
N LYS A 275 9.96 13.70 -3.42
CA LYS A 275 11.26 13.15 -3.78
C LYS A 275 11.73 12.16 -2.73
N CYS A 276 11.48 10.87 -2.98
CA CYS A 276 11.97 9.80 -2.10
C CYS A 276 13.44 9.44 -2.40
N ARG A 277 14.03 8.61 -1.53
CA ARG A 277 15.37 8.05 -1.75
C ARG A 277 15.45 7.28 -3.07
N GLY A 278 16.49 7.56 -3.86
CA GLY A 278 16.87 6.75 -5.01
C GLY A 278 17.59 5.46 -4.59
N GLN A 279 17.83 4.54 -5.53
CA GLN A 279 18.47 3.25 -5.24
C GLN A 279 19.87 3.44 -4.63
N GLN A 280 20.67 4.33 -5.16
CA GLN A 280 22.01 4.62 -4.62
C GLN A 280 21.95 5.05 -3.14
N GLN A 281 21.04 5.96 -2.78
CA GLN A 281 20.89 6.42 -1.40
C GLN A 281 20.43 5.32 -0.44
N ILE A 282 19.67 4.35 -0.95
CA ILE A 282 19.26 3.16 -0.20
C ILE A 282 20.45 2.23 0.03
N ASP A 283 21.26 1.98 -1.00
CA ASP A 283 22.45 1.14 -0.94
C ASP A 283 23.51 1.76 0.01
N GLU A 284 23.61 3.09 0.01
CA GLU A 284 24.43 3.89 0.93
C GLU A 284 23.82 3.99 2.35
N LYS A 285 22.61 3.44 2.56
CA LYS A 285 21.88 3.44 3.84
C LYS A 285 21.62 4.84 4.41
N ILE A 286 21.38 5.83 3.54
CA ILE A 286 21.03 7.20 3.97
C ILE A 286 19.78 7.16 4.84
N PRO A 287 19.82 7.71 6.09
CA PRO A 287 18.67 7.76 6.99
C PRO A 287 17.49 8.53 6.38
N LEU A 288 16.27 8.23 6.81
CA LEU A 288 15.06 8.91 6.32
C LEU A 288 15.02 10.39 6.69
N GLU A 289 15.56 10.78 7.84
CA GLU A 289 15.68 12.18 8.25
C GLU A 289 16.56 12.98 7.28
N GLU A 290 17.71 12.41 6.92
CA GLU A 290 18.61 13.02 5.92
C GLU A 290 17.94 13.06 4.55
N ALA A 291 17.24 12.01 4.15
CA ALA A 291 16.47 11.97 2.90
C ALA A 291 15.38 13.06 2.86
N THR A 292 14.72 13.33 3.98
CA THR A 292 13.75 14.43 4.10
C THR A 292 14.42 15.80 3.94
N GLN A 293 15.64 15.96 4.46
CA GLN A 293 16.38 17.20 4.25
C GLN A 293 16.80 17.35 2.78
N ILE A 294 17.29 16.30 2.14
CA ILE A 294 17.62 16.27 0.71
C ILE A 294 16.40 16.61 -0.16
N GLU A 295 15.21 16.12 0.20
CA GLU A 295 13.96 16.48 -0.48
C GLU A 295 13.67 17.98 -0.35
N ARG A 296 13.74 18.53 0.86
CA ARG A 296 13.53 19.97 1.12
C ARG A 296 14.51 20.83 0.33
N ASP A 297 15.80 20.47 0.36
CA ASP A 297 16.85 21.18 -0.35
C ASP A 297 16.64 21.12 -1.86
N PHE A 298 16.18 19.97 -2.37
CA PHE A 298 15.83 19.83 -3.79
C PHE A 298 14.74 20.81 -4.20
N PHE A 299 13.61 20.85 -3.48
CA PHE A 299 12.51 21.75 -3.83
C PHE A 299 12.85 23.21 -3.60
N GLN A 300 13.60 23.55 -2.54
CA GLN A 300 13.99 24.95 -2.26
C GLN A 300 14.95 25.52 -3.32
N ASN A 301 15.82 24.69 -3.88
CA ASN A 301 16.85 25.12 -4.82
C ASN A 301 16.46 24.89 -6.28
N HIS A 302 15.31 24.25 -6.56
CA HIS A 302 14.89 23.98 -7.92
C HIS A 302 14.21 25.21 -8.54
N ASP A 303 14.63 25.60 -9.75
CA ASP A 303 14.15 26.83 -10.41
C ASP A 303 12.64 26.86 -10.65
N TYR A 304 12.03 25.69 -10.86
CA TYR A 304 10.62 25.53 -11.20
C TYR A 304 9.75 24.99 -10.05
N PHE A 305 10.29 24.14 -9.17
CA PHE A 305 9.48 23.38 -8.17
C PHE A 305 9.54 23.95 -6.76
N ARG A 306 10.17 25.10 -6.57
CA ARG A 306 10.28 25.83 -5.30
C ARG A 306 8.97 26.47 -4.84
#